data_ed2f9e8c4d249d307090a627b3ce800a
#
_entry.id   ed2f9e8c4d249d307090a627b3ce800a
#
_cell.length_a   1.000
_cell.length_b   1.000
_cell.length_c   1.000
_cell.angle_alpha   90.00
_cell.angle_beta   90.00
_cell.angle_gamma   90.00
#
_symmetry.space_group_name_H-M   'P 1'
#
loop_
_entity.id
_entity.type
_entity.pdbx_description
1 polymer ?
#
loop_
_entity_poly.entity_id
_entity_poly.type
_entity_poly.pdbx_seq_one_letter_code
_entity_poly.pdbx_strand_id
1 'polypeptide(L)'
;MCVPKDVPSQPRRKRDSSNFGHRFRGSHQIFSLRRGLGHEGECSSASPSLCYSLGMTRGIAKQNLPVVGVFFGLLAVSLGGLVLLPPIPQDQSYHQFADQRTIFGIPNFWNVVSNLPFLAVGAAGLRRFRNDPATVVFFLGVFLTGIGSSYYHWDPNDGTLFWDRLPMTLSFAALLALVVEERVNARAGAILLWPALAIGLFSLLLWRWNDDLRLYFWVQFFPGLAVLVLFLLYQPKYTGTHYWIAAGVLYALAKLFEFTDGAIYSVRNFLSGHTLKHLAAAAACFAILRYFQTRRLITWPSARPVGLPLPKA
;
A
#
# COMPACT_ATOMS: atom_id res chain seq x y z
N MET A 1 -24.30 17.25 -56.76
CA MET A 1 -23.54 18.24 -57.54
C MET A 1 -22.58 18.95 -56.60
N CYS A 2 -21.32 19.05 -57.02
CA CYS A 2 -20.14 19.69 -56.46
C CYS A 2 -19.31 18.82 -55.49
N VAL A 3 -18.23 18.33 -56.06
CA VAL A 3 -17.11 17.57 -55.56
C VAL A 3 -15.91 18.52 -55.33
N PRO A 4 -14.85 18.12 -54.67
CA PRO A 4 -14.02 18.87 -53.73
C PRO A 4 -12.76 19.49 -54.34
N LYS A 5 -12.03 20.30 -53.55
CA LYS A 5 -10.66 20.74 -53.90
C LYS A 5 -9.67 20.51 -52.75
N ASP A 6 -8.71 19.67 -53.09
CA ASP A 6 -7.26 19.79 -52.94
C ASP A 6 -6.62 19.99 -51.54
N VAL A 7 -5.97 18.90 -51.09
CA VAL A 7 -4.94 18.85 -50.01
C VAL A 7 -3.56 18.89 -50.68
N PRO A 8 -2.60 19.72 -50.26
CA PRO A 8 -1.21 19.64 -50.73
C PRO A 8 -0.40 18.66 -49.82
N SER A 9 0.33 17.80 -50.51
CA SER A 9 1.30 16.84 -50.03
C SER A 9 2.57 17.50 -49.44
N GLN A 10 3.05 17.04 -48.29
CA GLN A 10 4.39 17.32 -47.74
C GLN A 10 5.39 16.22 -48.10
N PRO A 11 6.68 16.58 -48.28
CA PRO A 11 7.69 15.65 -48.85
C PRO A 11 8.34 14.73 -47.84
N ARG A 12 8.61 13.49 -48.27
CA ARG A 12 9.40 12.47 -47.60
C ARG A 12 10.87 12.91 -47.41
N ARG A 13 11.37 12.81 -46.16
CA ARG A 13 12.82 12.85 -45.85
C ARG A 13 13.44 11.45 -46.04
N LYS A 14 14.47 11.42 -46.88
CA LYS A 14 15.33 10.27 -47.19
C LYS A 14 16.16 9.89 -45.94
N ARG A 15 16.31 8.60 -45.73
CA ARG A 15 17.34 8.00 -44.84
C ARG A 15 18.67 8.00 -45.61
N ASP A 16 19.67 8.61 -45.01
CA ASP A 16 21.08 8.35 -45.38
C ASP A 16 21.72 7.39 -44.38
N SER A 17 22.21 6.31 -44.95
CA SER A 17 23.07 5.32 -44.32
C SER A 17 24.52 5.68 -44.63
N SER A 18 25.34 5.97 -43.62
CA SER A 18 26.79 5.87 -43.77
C SER A 18 27.46 5.46 -42.47
N ASN A 19 28.17 4.34 -42.61
CA ASN A 19 29.21 3.74 -41.79
C ASN A 19 30.10 4.76 -41.04
N PHE A 20 30.42 4.45 -39.76
CA PHE A 20 31.80 4.61 -39.28
C PHE A 20 32.09 3.62 -38.13
N GLY A 21 32.95 2.66 -38.42
CA GLY A 21 33.50 1.78 -37.41
C GLY A 21 34.65 2.47 -36.65
N HIS A 22 34.64 2.33 -35.34
CA HIS A 22 35.85 2.54 -34.53
C HIS A 22 36.08 1.35 -33.60
N ARG A 23 37.23 0.67 -33.88
CA ARG A 23 37.88 -0.29 -33.01
C ARG A 23 38.24 0.33 -31.70
N PHE A 24 37.88 -0.26 -30.58
CA PHE A 24 38.56 -0.08 -29.31
C PHE A 24 39.33 -1.34 -28.93
N ARG A 25 40.66 -1.21 -28.91
CA ARG A 25 41.64 -2.18 -28.40
C ARG A 25 41.49 -2.24 -26.86
N GLY A 26 41.48 -3.45 -26.33
CA GLY A 26 41.56 -3.75 -24.94
C GLY A 26 42.94 -3.41 -24.33
N SER A 27 42.92 -3.10 -23.08
CA SER A 27 44.07 -3.23 -22.19
C SER A 27 43.58 -3.88 -20.88
N HIS A 28 43.97 -5.13 -20.69
CA HIS A 28 43.91 -5.87 -19.46
C HIS A 28 44.90 -5.25 -18.45
N GLN A 29 44.42 -4.75 -17.34
CA GLN A 29 45.25 -4.56 -16.14
C GLN A 29 44.76 -5.53 -15.04
N ILE A 30 45.63 -6.49 -14.76
CA ILE A 30 45.56 -7.43 -13.65
C ILE A 30 45.87 -6.66 -12.38
N PHE A 31 44.89 -6.59 -11.45
CA PHE A 31 45.10 -6.02 -10.12
C PHE A 31 45.35 -7.13 -9.11
N SER A 32 46.64 -7.22 -8.70
CA SER A 32 47.14 -8.12 -7.66
C SER A 32 46.67 -7.64 -6.29
N LEU A 33 45.90 -8.50 -5.57
CA LEU A 33 45.54 -8.31 -4.18
C LEU A 33 46.75 -8.60 -3.26
N ARG A 34 47.38 -7.57 -2.71
CA ARG A 34 48.23 -7.67 -1.52
C ARG A 34 47.40 -7.29 -0.28
N ARG A 35 47.32 -8.22 0.67
CA ARG A 35 46.87 -7.95 2.06
C ARG A 35 47.92 -7.09 2.76
N GLY A 36 47.51 -5.96 3.32
CA GLY A 36 48.30 -5.12 4.24
C GLY A 36 47.39 -4.63 5.35
N LEU A 37 47.71 -5.01 6.56
CA LEU A 37 47.10 -4.55 7.83
C LEU A 37 47.53 -3.12 8.11
N GLY A 38 46.59 -2.27 8.55
CA GLY A 38 46.81 -1.10 9.38
C GLY A 38 47.26 0.17 8.64
N HIS A 39 46.40 1.12 8.66
CA HIS A 39 46.62 2.52 9.03
C HIS A 39 45.42 3.37 8.55
N GLU A 40 44.94 4.21 9.41
CA GLU A 40 44.03 5.31 9.05
C GLU A 40 44.75 6.18 8.01
N GLY A 41 44.43 5.95 6.72
CA GLY A 41 45.00 6.64 5.60
C GLY A 41 44.02 7.67 5.04
N GLU A 42 44.41 8.91 5.13
CA GLU A 42 43.77 10.10 4.55
C GLU A 42 43.32 9.87 3.11
N CYS A 43 42.06 10.22 2.85
CA CYS A 43 41.42 10.17 1.55
C CYS A 43 41.91 11.33 0.67
N SER A 44 43.18 11.25 0.21
CA SER A 44 43.87 12.36 -0.50
C SER A 44 43.78 12.30 -2.04
N SER A 45 43.08 11.32 -2.65
CA SER A 45 43.05 11.21 -4.13
C SER A 45 41.69 10.80 -4.74
N ALA A 46 40.61 10.71 -3.97
CA ALA A 46 39.26 10.49 -4.52
C ALA A 46 38.54 11.84 -4.70
N SER A 47 37.80 11.99 -5.80
CA SER A 47 37.03 13.22 -6.04
C SER A 47 36.06 13.47 -4.85
N PRO A 48 35.89 14.72 -4.42
CA PRO A 48 35.05 15.08 -3.28
C PRO A 48 33.61 14.55 -3.37
N SER A 49 33.08 14.36 -4.58
CA SER A 49 31.77 13.79 -4.86
C SER A 49 31.66 12.32 -4.48
N LEU A 50 32.73 11.53 -4.59
CA LEU A 50 32.73 10.11 -4.26
C LEU A 50 32.81 9.87 -2.74
N CYS A 51 33.58 10.68 -2.03
CA CYS A 51 33.64 10.63 -0.57
C CYS A 51 32.35 11.11 0.09
N TYR A 52 31.65 12.08 -0.49
CA TYR A 52 30.38 12.58 -0.02
C TYR A 52 29.26 11.51 -0.20
N SER A 53 29.27 10.81 -1.33
CA SER A 53 28.32 9.72 -1.64
C SER A 53 28.50 8.53 -0.67
N LEU A 54 29.75 8.11 -0.42
CA LEU A 54 30.06 6.99 0.49
C LEU A 54 29.82 7.31 1.97
N GLY A 55 30.08 8.55 2.40
CA GLY A 55 29.82 9.02 3.76
C GLY A 55 28.32 9.11 4.06
N MET A 56 27.54 9.60 3.09
CA MET A 56 26.09 9.74 3.22
C MET A 56 25.38 8.38 3.26
N THR A 57 25.82 7.39 2.46
CA THR A 57 25.26 6.04 2.48
C THR A 57 25.59 5.28 3.77
N ARG A 58 26.76 5.48 4.37
CA ARG A 58 27.12 4.88 5.68
C ARG A 58 26.34 5.51 6.84
N GLY A 59 26.08 6.82 6.81
CA GLY A 59 25.26 7.52 7.81
C GLY A 59 23.81 7.07 7.80
N ILE A 60 23.20 6.94 6.63
CA ILE A 60 21.80 6.47 6.46
C ILE A 60 21.66 5.00 6.86
N ALA A 61 22.65 4.15 6.55
CA ALA A 61 22.63 2.75 6.94
C ALA A 61 22.69 2.54 8.46
N LYS A 62 23.50 3.34 9.18
CA LYS A 62 23.59 3.26 10.65
C LYS A 62 22.33 3.76 11.38
N GLN A 63 21.66 4.79 10.84
CA GLN A 63 20.43 5.34 11.43
C GLN A 63 19.22 4.41 11.28
N ASN A 64 19.21 3.55 10.26
CA ASN A 64 18.08 2.65 9.98
C ASN A 64 18.19 1.28 10.65
N LEU A 65 19.33 0.92 11.24
CA LEU A 65 19.53 -0.40 11.86
C LEU A 65 18.53 -0.72 12.99
N PRO A 66 18.24 0.19 13.95
CA PRO A 66 17.24 -0.06 14.98
C PRO A 66 15.82 -0.17 14.41
N VAL A 67 15.52 0.59 13.36
CA VAL A 67 14.23 0.57 12.68
C VAL A 67 13.97 -0.77 12.00
N VAL A 68 14.96 -1.28 11.28
CA VAL A 68 14.94 -2.61 10.67
C VAL A 68 14.76 -3.68 11.72
N GLY A 69 15.47 -3.56 12.87
CA GLY A 69 15.34 -4.46 14.01
C GLY A 69 13.93 -4.49 14.60
N VAL A 70 13.31 -3.33 14.82
CA VAL A 70 11.93 -3.23 15.32
C VAL A 70 10.93 -3.86 14.33
N PHE A 71 11.06 -3.58 13.03
CA PHE A 71 10.17 -4.15 12.02
C PHE A 71 10.27 -5.69 11.97
N PHE A 72 11.49 -6.24 11.91
CA PHE A 72 11.69 -7.68 11.90
C PHE A 72 11.33 -8.33 13.24
N GLY A 73 11.52 -7.65 14.37
CA GLY A 73 11.06 -8.10 15.68
C GLY A 73 9.54 -8.25 15.74
N LEU A 74 8.79 -7.23 15.26
CA LEU A 74 7.34 -7.29 15.17
C LEU A 74 6.87 -8.37 14.20
N LEU A 75 7.53 -8.53 13.07
CA LEU A 75 7.25 -9.60 12.12
C LEU A 75 7.45 -10.98 12.78
N ALA A 76 8.59 -11.20 13.46
CA ALA A 76 8.88 -12.45 14.12
C ALA A 76 7.88 -12.77 15.24
N VAL A 77 7.54 -11.79 16.09
CA VAL A 77 6.53 -11.94 17.16
C VAL A 77 5.17 -12.26 16.57
N SER A 78 4.75 -11.55 15.52
CA SER A 78 3.45 -11.79 14.89
C SER A 78 3.36 -13.15 14.19
N LEU A 79 4.43 -13.61 13.54
CA LEU A 79 4.52 -14.95 12.96
C LEU A 79 4.61 -16.03 14.05
N GLY A 80 5.32 -15.77 15.15
CA GLY A 80 5.31 -16.64 16.34
C GLY A 80 3.89 -16.84 16.88
N GLY A 81 3.11 -15.78 16.94
CA GLY A 81 1.68 -15.85 17.31
C GLY A 81 0.87 -16.78 16.41
N LEU A 82 1.11 -16.78 15.09
CA LEU A 82 0.42 -17.69 14.16
C LEU A 82 0.69 -19.19 14.46
N VAL A 83 1.89 -19.49 14.95
CA VAL A 83 2.29 -20.88 15.25
C VAL A 83 1.82 -21.31 16.64
N LEU A 84 1.90 -20.41 17.61
CA LEU A 84 1.65 -20.72 19.03
C LEU A 84 0.16 -20.66 19.41
N LEU A 85 -0.64 -19.87 18.73
CA LEU A 85 -2.08 -19.77 18.99
C LEU A 85 -2.81 -21.00 18.42
N PRO A 86 -3.89 -21.47 19.09
CA PRO A 86 -4.74 -22.53 18.54
C PRO A 86 -5.44 -22.05 17.26
N PRO A 87 -5.86 -22.95 16.35
CA PRO A 87 -6.68 -22.60 15.20
C PRO A 87 -7.93 -21.82 15.62
N ILE A 88 -8.31 -20.82 14.81
CA ILE A 88 -9.47 -19.96 15.07
C ILE A 88 -10.53 -20.30 13.99
N PRO A 89 -11.57 -21.07 14.34
CA PRO A 89 -12.63 -21.40 13.39
C PRO A 89 -13.52 -20.18 13.08
N GLN A 90 -14.24 -20.23 11.95
CA GLN A 90 -15.24 -19.21 11.62
C GLN A 90 -16.44 -19.35 12.57
N ASP A 91 -16.66 -18.32 13.38
CA ASP A 91 -17.88 -18.23 14.18
C ASP A 91 -19.09 -18.03 13.26
N GLN A 92 -20.03 -18.97 13.30
CA GLN A 92 -21.26 -18.94 12.47
C GLN A 92 -22.22 -17.83 12.90
N SER A 93 -22.12 -17.33 14.14
CA SER A 93 -22.89 -16.17 14.59
C SER A 93 -22.49 -14.88 13.86
N TYR A 94 -21.30 -14.87 13.22
CA TYR A 94 -20.83 -13.76 12.39
C TYR A 94 -21.75 -13.44 11.21
N HIS A 95 -22.56 -14.40 10.76
CA HIS A 95 -23.56 -14.22 9.69
C HIS A 95 -24.87 -13.60 10.19
N GLN A 96 -25.04 -13.44 11.50
CA GLN A 96 -26.26 -12.91 12.12
C GLN A 96 -26.10 -11.41 12.40
N PHE A 97 -26.56 -10.59 11.45
CA PHE A 97 -26.52 -9.14 11.62
C PHE A 97 -27.65 -8.64 12.52
N ALA A 98 -27.40 -7.54 13.23
CA ALA A 98 -28.44 -6.93 14.07
C ALA A 98 -29.61 -6.37 13.23
N ASP A 99 -29.33 -5.80 12.05
CA ASP A 99 -30.34 -5.34 11.11
C ASP A 99 -30.48 -6.32 9.93
N GLN A 100 -31.54 -7.11 9.95
CA GLN A 100 -31.87 -8.10 8.91
C GLN A 100 -33.08 -7.69 8.06
N ARG A 101 -33.49 -6.43 8.11
CA ARG A 101 -34.68 -5.98 7.41
C ARG A 101 -34.55 -6.13 5.91
N THR A 102 -35.60 -6.69 5.30
CA THR A 102 -35.75 -6.73 3.84
C THR A 102 -36.50 -5.49 3.38
N ILE A 103 -35.89 -4.69 2.54
CA ILE A 103 -36.47 -3.47 1.97
C ILE A 103 -36.34 -3.54 0.44
N PHE A 104 -37.41 -3.28 -0.29
CA PHE A 104 -37.48 -3.42 -1.77
C PHE A 104 -37.06 -4.83 -2.28
N GLY A 105 -37.29 -5.87 -1.49
CA GLY A 105 -36.88 -7.23 -1.85
C GLY A 105 -35.41 -7.56 -1.64
N ILE A 106 -34.62 -6.62 -1.08
CA ILE A 106 -33.20 -6.81 -0.76
C ILE A 106 -33.08 -7.20 0.71
N PRO A 107 -32.61 -8.41 1.03
CA PRO A 107 -32.36 -8.82 2.41
C PRO A 107 -31.18 -8.03 2.99
N ASN A 108 -31.16 -7.84 4.30
CA ASN A 108 -30.10 -7.07 4.98
C ASN A 108 -29.82 -5.71 4.31
N PHE A 109 -30.88 -5.03 3.89
CA PHE A 109 -30.85 -3.90 2.94
C PHE A 109 -29.75 -2.86 3.25
N TRP A 110 -29.68 -2.39 4.51
CA TRP A 110 -28.71 -1.35 4.86
C TRP A 110 -27.28 -1.88 4.81
N ASN A 111 -27.05 -3.15 5.15
CA ASN A 111 -25.73 -3.77 5.04
C ASN A 111 -25.31 -3.95 3.57
N VAL A 112 -26.27 -4.24 2.66
CA VAL A 112 -25.98 -4.32 1.23
C VAL A 112 -25.67 -2.93 0.64
N VAL A 113 -26.57 -1.95 0.84
CA VAL A 113 -26.45 -0.64 0.15
C VAL A 113 -25.35 0.24 0.73
N SER A 114 -24.95 0.04 1.98
CA SER A 114 -23.84 0.75 2.60
C SER A 114 -22.48 0.45 1.95
N ASN A 115 -22.40 -0.53 1.07
CA ASN A 115 -21.20 -0.84 0.28
C ASN A 115 -21.07 0.00 -1.00
N LEU A 116 -22.10 0.72 -1.43
CA LEU A 116 -22.02 1.60 -2.62
C LEU A 116 -20.89 2.64 -2.57
N PRO A 117 -20.55 3.26 -1.42
CA PRO A 117 -19.42 4.16 -1.32
C PRO A 117 -18.08 3.53 -1.71
N PHE A 118 -17.86 2.22 -1.45
CA PHE A 118 -16.64 1.54 -1.89
C PHE A 118 -16.55 1.49 -3.42
N LEU A 119 -17.66 1.24 -4.11
CA LEU A 119 -17.71 1.27 -5.59
C LEU A 119 -17.32 2.64 -6.10
N ALA A 120 -17.89 3.70 -5.52
CA ALA A 120 -17.62 5.07 -5.93
C ALA A 120 -16.15 5.46 -5.72
N VAL A 121 -15.59 5.17 -4.54
CA VAL A 121 -14.19 5.47 -4.20
C VAL A 121 -13.23 4.65 -5.05
N GLY A 122 -13.46 3.36 -5.18
CA GLY A 122 -12.63 2.45 -5.99
C GLY A 122 -12.63 2.87 -7.47
N ALA A 123 -13.81 3.14 -8.05
CA ALA A 123 -13.93 3.62 -9.43
C ALA A 123 -13.23 4.96 -9.65
N ALA A 124 -13.35 5.90 -8.72
CA ALA A 124 -12.67 7.20 -8.78
C ALA A 124 -11.15 7.02 -8.76
N GLY A 125 -10.64 6.15 -7.89
CA GLY A 125 -9.21 5.82 -7.80
C GLY A 125 -8.68 5.16 -9.09
N LEU A 126 -9.37 4.14 -9.60
CA LEU A 126 -9.01 3.44 -10.83
C LEU A 126 -9.02 4.35 -12.08
N ARG A 127 -9.94 5.30 -12.14
CA ARG A 127 -9.97 6.29 -13.24
C ARG A 127 -8.79 7.23 -13.20
N ARG A 128 -8.33 7.60 -12.00
CA ARG A 128 -7.32 8.66 -11.80
C ARG A 128 -5.90 8.13 -11.74
N PHE A 129 -5.67 6.94 -11.18
CA PHE A 129 -4.35 6.38 -10.92
C PHE A 129 -4.21 5.03 -11.64
N ARG A 130 -3.37 5.00 -12.72
CA ARG A 130 -3.25 3.84 -13.60
C ARG A 130 -1.82 3.35 -13.79
N ASN A 131 -0.83 4.12 -13.32
CA ASN A 131 0.58 3.89 -13.67
C ASN A 131 1.35 3.14 -12.58
N ASP A 132 0.84 3.12 -11.36
CA ASP A 132 1.47 2.46 -10.24
C ASP A 132 0.68 1.20 -9.84
N PRO A 133 1.28 -0.01 -9.96
CA PRO A 133 0.57 -1.26 -9.69
C PRO A 133 -0.04 -1.34 -8.29
N ALA A 134 0.66 -0.88 -7.26
CA ALA A 134 0.16 -0.95 -5.89
C ALA A 134 -1.08 -0.05 -5.70
N THR A 135 -1.07 1.15 -6.26
CA THR A 135 -2.24 2.06 -6.25
C THR A 135 -3.43 1.47 -7.02
N VAL A 136 -3.16 0.86 -8.19
CA VAL A 136 -4.21 0.20 -8.99
C VAL A 136 -4.82 -0.98 -8.22
N VAL A 137 -4.00 -1.84 -7.64
CA VAL A 137 -4.47 -2.99 -6.85
C VAL A 137 -5.25 -2.54 -5.62
N PHE A 138 -4.81 -1.47 -4.93
CA PHE A 138 -5.55 -0.92 -3.80
C PHE A 138 -6.97 -0.50 -4.20
N PHE A 139 -7.12 0.34 -5.21
CA PHE A 139 -8.44 0.83 -5.63
C PHE A 139 -9.28 -0.25 -6.31
N LEU A 140 -8.66 -1.23 -6.96
CA LEU A 140 -9.35 -2.41 -7.47
C LEU A 140 -9.92 -3.24 -6.32
N GLY A 141 -9.13 -3.49 -5.28
CA GLY A 141 -9.57 -4.14 -4.07
C GLY A 141 -10.73 -3.40 -3.40
N VAL A 142 -10.64 -2.07 -3.26
CA VAL A 142 -11.73 -1.22 -2.73
C VAL A 142 -13.00 -1.35 -3.58
N PHE A 143 -12.89 -1.28 -4.91
CA PHE A 143 -14.02 -1.43 -5.81
C PHE A 143 -14.68 -2.81 -5.68
N LEU A 144 -13.87 -3.86 -5.73
CA LEU A 144 -14.34 -5.24 -5.63
C LEU A 144 -14.90 -5.56 -4.23
N THR A 145 -14.42 -4.90 -3.17
CA THR A 145 -15.02 -4.99 -1.82
C THR A 145 -16.47 -4.52 -1.85
N GLY A 146 -16.78 -3.45 -2.56
CA GLY A 146 -18.16 -2.99 -2.72
C GLY A 146 -19.08 -4.06 -3.34
N ILE A 147 -18.57 -4.86 -4.30
CA ILE A 147 -19.31 -5.96 -4.92
C ILE A 147 -19.37 -7.17 -3.99
N GLY A 148 -18.22 -7.64 -3.52
CA GLY A 148 -18.12 -8.87 -2.72
C GLY A 148 -18.86 -8.77 -1.39
N SER A 149 -18.76 -7.62 -0.72
CA SER A 149 -19.46 -7.36 0.52
C SER A 149 -20.98 -7.24 0.30
N SER A 150 -21.44 -6.58 -0.76
CA SER A 150 -22.86 -6.56 -1.10
C SER A 150 -23.38 -7.98 -1.37
N TYR A 151 -22.62 -8.80 -2.07
CA TYR A 151 -22.97 -10.20 -2.34
C TYR A 151 -23.06 -11.03 -1.06
N TYR A 152 -22.08 -10.88 -0.16
CA TYR A 152 -22.10 -11.55 1.14
C TYR A 152 -23.33 -11.16 1.97
N HIS A 153 -23.65 -9.88 2.04
CA HIS A 153 -24.80 -9.41 2.82
C HIS A 153 -26.15 -9.76 2.17
N TRP A 154 -26.17 -10.06 0.88
CA TRP A 154 -27.36 -10.56 0.21
C TRP A 154 -27.72 -11.99 0.66
N ASP A 155 -26.74 -12.85 0.80
CA ASP A 155 -26.89 -14.26 1.20
C ASP A 155 -25.74 -14.66 2.15
N PRO A 156 -25.84 -14.34 3.46
CA PRO A 156 -24.75 -14.52 4.41
C PRO A 156 -24.43 -15.98 4.69
N ASN A 157 -23.25 -16.43 4.26
CA ASN A 157 -22.67 -17.73 4.53
C ASN A 157 -21.15 -17.73 4.27
N ASP A 158 -20.42 -18.78 4.67
CA ASP A 158 -18.97 -18.87 4.48
C ASP A 158 -18.54 -18.80 3.01
N GLY A 159 -19.36 -19.30 2.07
CA GLY A 159 -19.08 -19.26 0.65
C GLY A 159 -19.08 -17.83 0.10
N THR A 160 -20.10 -17.04 0.46
CA THR A 160 -20.22 -15.64 0.06
C THR A 160 -19.26 -14.74 0.84
N LEU A 161 -18.96 -15.08 2.11
CA LEU A 161 -17.97 -14.38 2.93
C LEU A 161 -16.56 -14.48 2.33
N PHE A 162 -16.21 -15.55 1.62
CA PHE A 162 -14.97 -15.64 0.87
C PHE A 162 -14.82 -14.49 -0.15
N TRP A 163 -15.89 -14.16 -0.85
CA TRP A 163 -15.91 -13.10 -1.86
C TRP A 163 -15.92 -11.69 -1.26
N ASP A 164 -16.41 -11.51 -0.03
CA ASP A 164 -16.25 -10.27 0.73
C ASP A 164 -14.78 -10.06 1.12
N ARG A 165 -14.15 -11.08 1.69
CA ARG A 165 -12.80 -11.04 2.23
C ARG A 165 -11.70 -10.93 1.15
N LEU A 166 -11.88 -11.59 0.01
CA LEU A 166 -10.87 -11.65 -1.03
C LEU A 166 -10.40 -10.25 -1.51
N PRO A 167 -11.28 -9.34 -1.91
CA PRO A 167 -10.85 -7.99 -2.30
C PRO A 167 -10.28 -7.17 -1.15
N MET A 168 -10.68 -7.44 0.09
CA MET A 168 -10.06 -6.79 1.25
C MET A 168 -8.60 -7.18 1.39
N THR A 169 -8.21 -8.45 1.15
CA THR A 169 -6.81 -8.88 1.19
C THR A 169 -5.97 -8.15 0.13
N LEU A 170 -6.53 -7.89 -1.07
CA LEU A 170 -5.87 -7.09 -2.10
C LEU A 170 -5.58 -5.68 -1.60
N SER A 171 -6.57 -5.05 -0.97
CA SER A 171 -6.43 -3.69 -0.44
C SER A 171 -5.39 -3.61 0.67
N PHE A 172 -5.36 -4.56 1.62
CA PHE A 172 -4.38 -4.57 2.71
C PHE A 172 -2.95 -4.83 2.21
N ALA A 173 -2.78 -5.78 1.27
CA ALA A 173 -1.49 -6.05 0.66
C ALA A 173 -0.94 -4.82 -0.09
N ALA A 174 -1.79 -4.19 -0.90
CA ALA A 174 -1.43 -2.98 -1.63
C ALA A 174 -1.15 -1.78 -0.72
N LEU A 175 -1.92 -1.61 0.36
CA LEU A 175 -1.71 -0.56 1.35
C LEU A 175 -0.32 -0.66 1.99
N LEU A 176 0.09 -1.86 2.39
CA LEU A 176 1.43 -2.11 2.95
C LEU A 176 2.52 -1.81 1.91
N ALA A 177 2.36 -2.30 0.68
CA ALA A 177 3.30 -2.04 -0.42
C ALA A 177 3.46 -0.54 -0.68
N LEU A 178 2.36 0.22 -0.78
CA LEU A 178 2.35 1.67 -0.98
C LEU A 178 3.10 2.42 0.11
N VAL A 179 2.90 2.06 1.37
CA VAL A 179 3.61 2.72 2.48
C VAL A 179 5.10 2.39 2.44
N VAL A 180 5.49 1.15 2.12
CA VAL A 180 6.90 0.79 1.93
C VAL A 180 7.52 1.54 0.76
N GLU A 181 6.82 1.71 -0.36
CA GLU A 181 7.28 2.51 -1.51
C GLU A 181 7.55 3.96 -1.13
N GLU A 182 6.67 4.54 -0.36
CA GLU A 182 6.75 5.96 0.00
C GLU A 182 7.72 6.24 1.13
N ARG A 183 7.77 5.38 2.13
CA ARG A 183 8.53 5.65 3.37
C ARG A 183 9.91 5.02 3.38
N VAL A 184 10.06 3.86 2.75
CA VAL A 184 11.31 3.09 2.77
C VAL A 184 12.01 3.18 1.43
N ASN A 185 11.49 2.47 0.43
CA ASN A 185 12.10 2.38 -0.89
C ASN A 185 11.07 1.96 -1.94
N ALA A 186 11.01 2.67 -3.06
CA ALA A 186 10.05 2.40 -4.14
C ALA A 186 10.18 0.98 -4.70
N ARG A 187 11.41 0.48 -4.91
CA ARG A 187 11.63 -0.88 -5.42
C ARG A 187 11.22 -1.94 -4.41
N ALA A 188 11.48 -1.72 -3.13
CA ALA A 188 11.12 -2.66 -2.06
C ALA A 188 9.60 -2.83 -1.96
N GLY A 189 8.83 -1.73 -2.01
CA GLY A 189 7.37 -1.80 -2.00
C GLY A 189 6.80 -2.47 -3.23
N ALA A 190 7.30 -2.13 -4.44
CA ALA A 190 6.87 -2.77 -5.69
C ALA A 190 7.13 -4.29 -5.70
N ILE A 191 8.24 -4.75 -5.12
CA ILE A 191 8.53 -6.19 -4.96
C ILE A 191 7.62 -6.81 -3.90
N LEU A 192 7.37 -6.13 -2.77
CA LEU A 192 6.57 -6.63 -1.66
C LEU A 192 5.12 -6.90 -2.05
N LEU A 193 4.57 -6.14 -3.00
CA LEU A 193 3.19 -6.28 -3.45
C LEU A 193 2.83 -7.73 -3.80
N TRP A 194 3.67 -8.39 -4.59
CA TRP A 194 3.35 -9.71 -5.13
C TRP A 194 3.29 -10.82 -4.08
N PRO A 195 4.29 -10.99 -3.20
CA PRO A 195 4.19 -11.97 -2.12
C PRO A 195 3.09 -11.62 -1.13
N ALA A 196 2.81 -10.33 -0.87
CA ALA A 196 1.71 -9.94 0.01
C ALA A 196 0.34 -10.33 -0.56
N LEU A 197 0.13 -10.16 -1.88
CA LEU A 197 -1.07 -10.65 -2.59
C LEU A 197 -1.19 -12.16 -2.52
N ALA A 198 -0.09 -12.89 -2.74
CA ALA A 198 -0.07 -14.35 -2.67
C ALA A 198 -0.42 -14.85 -1.26
N ILE A 199 0.14 -14.23 -0.21
CA ILE A 199 -0.19 -14.55 1.19
C ILE A 199 -1.65 -14.23 1.49
N GLY A 200 -2.17 -13.09 1.01
CA GLY A 200 -3.57 -12.72 1.14
C GLY A 200 -4.52 -13.78 0.57
N LEU A 201 -4.29 -14.19 -0.67
CA LEU A 201 -5.08 -15.27 -1.29
C LEU A 201 -4.92 -16.61 -0.54
N PHE A 202 -3.68 -16.98 -0.21
CA PHE A 202 -3.40 -18.22 0.51
C PHE A 202 -4.09 -18.27 1.87
N SER A 203 -4.19 -17.14 2.58
CA SER A 203 -4.86 -17.06 3.88
C SER A 203 -6.34 -17.44 3.80
N LEU A 204 -7.02 -17.06 2.71
CA LEU A 204 -8.43 -17.39 2.48
C LEU A 204 -8.62 -18.84 2.03
N LEU A 205 -7.69 -19.35 1.19
CA LEU A 205 -7.72 -20.76 0.81
C LEU A 205 -7.47 -21.66 2.02
N LEU A 206 -6.53 -21.29 2.90
CA LEU A 206 -6.25 -22.02 4.14
C LEU A 206 -7.47 -22.04 5.05
N TRP A 207 -8.15 -20.89 5.24
CA TRP A 207 -9.41 -20.85 5.96
C TRP A 207 -10.47 -21.76 5.36
N ARG A 208 -10.62 -21.78 4.03
CA ARG A 208 -11.60 -22.66 3.35
C ARG A 208 -11.30 -24.14 3.50
N TRP A 209 -10.02 -24.52 3.62
CA TRP A 209 -9.60 -25.93 3.75
C TRP A 209 -9.64 -26.43 5.20
N ASN A 210 -9.20 -25.61 6.14
CA ASN A 210 -8.93 -26.03 7.52
C ASN A 210 -9.80 -25.31 8.55
N ASP A 211 -10.68 -24.40 8.14
CA ASP A 211 -11.46 -23.50 9.00
C ASP A 211 -10.56 -22.74 10.02
N ASP A 212 -9.41 -22.24 9.54
CA ASP A 212 -8.44 -21.54 10.37
C ASP A 212 -8.21 -20.11 9.89
N LEU A 213 -8.70 -19.17 10.66
CA LEU A 213 -8.65 -17.72 10.38
C LEU A 213 -7.34 -17.04 10.85
N ARG A 214 -6.42 -17.72 11.53
CA ARG A 214 -5.23 -17.08 12.08
C ARG A 214 -4.45 -16.29 11.03
N LEU A 215 -4.15 -16.92 9.88
CA LEU A 215 -3.41 -16.27 8.81
C LEU A 215 -4.21 -15.12 8.18
N TYR A 216 -5.55 -15.27 8.04
CA TYR A 216 -6.39 -14.19 7.56
C TYR A 216 -6.39 -12.99 8.53
N PHE A 217 -6.49 -13.20 9.83
CA PHE A 217 -6.38 -12.12 10.82
C PHE A 217 -5.01 -11.45 10.75
N TRP A 218 -3.94 -12.22 10.54
CA TRP A 218 -2.61 -11.64 10.35
C TRP A 218 -2.58 -10.75 9.10
N VAL A 219 -3.11 -11.19 7.96
CA VAL A 219 -3.21 -10.39 6.72
C VAL A 219 -4.05 -9.13 6.92
N GLN A 220 -5.08 -9.19 7.75
CA GLN A 220 -5.96 -8.06 8.01
C GLN A 220 -5.33 -7.02 8.95
N PHE A 221 -4.63 -7.44 10.00
CA PHE A 221 -4.19 -6.54 11.07
C PHE A 221 -2.71 -6.18 11.00
N PHE A 222 -1.85 -7.10 10.58
CA PHE A 222 -0.41 -6.85 10.50
C PHE A 222 -0.06 -5.68 9.56
N PRO A 223 -0.65 -5.50 8.38
CA PRO A 223 -0.39 -4.34 7.53
C PRO A 223 -0.68 -3.01 8.24
N GLY A 224 -1.78 -2.92 8.97
CA GLY A 224 -2.11 -1.72 9.74
C GLY A 224 -1.07 -1.40 10.82
N LEU A 225 -0.63 -2.42 11.58
CA LEU A 225 0.44 -2.28 12.56
C LEU A 225 1.78 -1.89 11.90
N ALA A 226 2.14 -2.54 10.80
CA ALA A 226 3.36 -2.23 10.05
C ALA A 226 3.33 -0.80 9.50
N VAL A 227 2.21 -0.35 8.96
CA VAL A 227 2.00 1.04 8.51
C VAL A 227 2.21 2.01 9.66
N LEU A 228 1.59 1.78 10.83
CA LEU A 228 1.78 2.63 12.01
C LEU A 228 3.26 2.75 12.40
N VAL A 229 3.96 1.62 12.48
CA VAL A 229 5.39 1.58 12.80
C VAL A 229 6.22 2.33 11.77
N LEU A 230 5.97 2.14 10.47
CA LEU A 230 6.68 2.86 9.42
C LEU A 230 6.43 4.36 9.47
N PHE A 231 5.23 4.80 9.88
CA PHE A 231 4.93 6.22 10.06
C PHE A 231 5.64 6.84 11.27
N LEU A 232 5.87 6.07 12.31
CA LEU A 232 6.62 6.53 13.49
C LEU A 232 8.14 6.58 13.23
N LEU A 233 8.65 5.69 12.40
CA LEU A 233 10.09 5.50 12.21
C LEU A 233 10.65 6.25 10.99
N TYR A 234 9.84 6.54 9.97
CA TYR A 234 10.29 7.18 8.74
C TYR A 234 9.64 8.55 8.52
N GLN A 235 10.46 9.52 8.14
CA GLN A 235 9.97 10.86 7.78
C GLN A 235 9.07 10.82 6.53
N PRO A 236 8.06 11.68 6.44
CA PRO A 236 7.19 11.74 5.29
C PRO A 236 7.94 12.26 4.05
N LYS A 237 7.78 11.56 2.94
CA LYS A 237 8.27 11.99 1.63
C LYS A 237 7.29 12.97 0.94
N TYR A 238 6.01 12.85 1.28
CA TYR A 238 4.93 13.67 0.73
C TYR A 238 4.13 14.35 1.84
N THR A 239 3.52 15.49 1.52
CA THR A 239 2.54 16.16 2.38
C THR A 239 1.27 15.33 2.52
N GLY A 240 0.42 15.63 3.51
CA GLY A 240 -0.89 14.99 3.63
C GLY A 240 -0.93 13.79 4.59
N THR A 241 0.05 13.63 5.49
CA THR A 241 0.07 12.58 6.53
C THR A 241 -1.24 12.51 7.33
N HIS A 242 -1.94 13.65 7.50
CA HIS A 242 -3.24 13.70 8.19
C HIS A 242 -4.33 12.82 7.54
N TYR A 243 -4.27 12.60 6.21
CA TYR A 243 -5.21 11.68 5.55
C TYR A 243 -4.97 10.22 5.94
N TRP A 244 -3.72 9.83 6.16
CA TRP A 244 -3.37 8.50 6.67
C TRP A 244 -3.85 8.32 8.12
N ILE A 245 -3.67 9.36 8.95
CA ILE A 245 -4.17 9.36 10.33
C ILE A 245 -5.70 9.25 10.32
N ALA A 246 -6.37 10.03 9.48
CA ALA A 246 -7.82 9.97 9.33
C ALA A 246 -8.29 8.56 8.87
N ALA A 247 -7.59 7.95 7.90
CA ALA A 247 -7.90 6.60 7.46
C ALA A 247 -7.73 5.57 8.58
N GLY A 248 -6.66 5.66 9.37
CA GLY A 248 -6.43 4.78 10.53
C GLY A 248 -7.52 4.94 11.61
N VAL A 249 -7.89 6.16 11.95
CA VAL A 249 -8.97 6.46 12.91
C VAL A 249 -10.32 5.93 12.40
N LEU A 250 -10.66 6.18 11.14
CA LEU A 250 -11.90 5.71 10.54
C LEU A 250 -11.95 4.18 10.47
N TYR A 251 -10.83 3.51 10.20
CA TYR A 251 -10.77 2.05 10.24
C TYR A 251 -10.93 1.49 11.65
N ALA A 252 -10.32 2.13 12.66
CA ALA A 252 -10.53 1.77 14.06
C ALA A 252 -11.99 1.95 14.49
N LEU A 253 -12.64 3.06 14.08
CA LEU A 253 -14.07 3.28 14.29
C LEU A 253 -14.92 2.23 13.57
N ALA A 254 -14.55 1.83 12.36
CA ALA A 254 -15.25 0.75 11.65
C ALA A 254 -15.21 -0.56 12.46
N LYS A 255 -14.07 -0.89 13.08
CA LYS A 255 -13.96 -2.08 13.95
C LYS A 255 -14.76 -1.93 15.24
N LEU A 256 -14.81 -0.75 15.83
CA LEU A 256 -15.65 -0.48 16.99
C LEU A 256 -17.14 -0.64 16.64
N PHE A 257 -17.60 -0.12 15.50
CA PHE A 257 -18.98 -0.26 15.04
C PHE A 257 -19.35 -1.72 14.75
N GLU A 258 -18.42 -2.49 14.15
CA GLU A 258 -18.60 -3.92 13.94
C GLU A 258 -18.80 -4.66 15.27
N PHE A 259 -17.96 -4.37 16.27
CA PHE A 259 -18.05 -5.00 17.59
C PHE A 259 -19.32 -4.59 18.36
N THR A 260 -19.81 -3.38 18.14
CA THR A 260 -21.00 -2.84 18.85
C THR A 260 -22.27 -2.90 18.01
N ASP A 261 -22.35 -3.76 16.98
CA ASP A 261 -23.45 -3.82 16.01
C ASP A 261 -24.83 -3.84 16.67
N GLY A 262 -25.10 -4.83 17.52
CA GLY A 262 -26.37 -4.99 18.22
C GLY A 262 -26.66 -3.85 19.19
N ALA A 263 -25.66 -3.37 19.93
CA ALA A 263 -25.84 -2.28 20.89
C ALA A 263 -26.25 -0.97 20.18
N ILE A 264 -25.65 -0.66 19.03
CA ILE A 264 -26.01 0.53 18.26
C ILE A 264 -27.43 0.38 17.69
N TYR A 265 -27.75 -0.80 17.14
CA TYR A 265 -29.06 -1.03 16.55
C TYR A 265 -30.19 -0.92 17.57
N SER A 266 -29.99 -1.42 18.82
CA SER A 266 -30.99 -1.42 19.87
C SER A 266 -31.42 0.00 20.31
N VAL A 267 -30.63 1.03 20.04
CA VAL A 267 -30.94 2.41 20.48
C VAL A 267 -32.15 2.98 19.74
N ARG A 268 -32.25 2.79 18.42
CA ARG A 268 -33.33 3.37 17.61
C ARG A 268 -33.87 2.44 16.51
N ASN A 269 -33.34 1.25 16.35
CA ASN A 269 -33.68 0.29 15.29
C ASN A 269 -33.65 0.90 13.88
N PHE A 270 -32.74 1.88 13.66
CA PHE A 270 -32.65 2.59 12.40
C PHE A 270 -31.44 2.15 11.56
N LEU A 271 -30.24 2.24 12.10
CA LEU A 271 -29.01 1.78 11.47
C LEU A 271 -28.23 0.91 12.46
N SER A 272 -27.65 -0.18 11.97
CA SER A 272 -26.81 -1.06 12.76
C SER A 272 -25.36 -0.60 12.78
N GLY A 273 -24.59 -1.05 13.77
CA GLY A 273 -23.15 -0.82 13.79
C GLY A 273 -22.47 -1.40 12.56
N HIS A 274 -22.96 -2.53 12.03
CA HIS A 274 -22.44 -3.15 10.82
C HIS A 274 -22.59 -2.24 9.58
N THR A 275 -23.73 -1.58 9.42
CA THR A 275 -23.93 -0.56 8.38
C THR A 275 -22.96 0.60 8.54
N LEU A 276 -22.78 1.10 9.78
CA LEU A 276 -21.83 2.19 10.07
C LEU A 276 -20.38 1.77 9.84
N LYS A 277 -20.03 0.51 10.09
CA LYS A 277 -18.72 -0.07 9.76
C LYS A 277 -18.38 0.13 8.27
N HIS A 278 -19.31 -0.21 7.37
CA HIS A 278 -19.08 -0.04 5.92
C HIS A 278 -18.85 1.42 5.55
N LEU A 279 -19.68 2.32 6.07
CA LEU A 279 -19.53 3.76 5.81
C LEU A 279 -18.21 4.31 6.32
N ALA A 280 -17.81 3.94 7.54
CA ALA A 280 -16.52 4.36 8.11
C ALA A 280 -15.33 3.79 7.34
N ALA A 281 -15.36 2.51 6.95
CA ALA A 281 -14.30 1.90 6.16
C ALA A 281 -14.22 2.49 4.75
N ALA A 282 -15.35 2.79 4.09
CA ALA A 282 -15.36 3.48 2.81
C ALA A 282 -14.81 4.92 2.93
N ALA A 283 -15.13 5.62 4.03
CA ALA A 283 -14.56 6.94 4.32
C ALA A 283 -13.04 6.87 4.56
N ALA A 284 -12.52 5.79 5.17
CA ALA A 284 -11.08 5.55 5.29
C ALA A 284 -10.44 5.41 3.91
N CYS A 285 -11.04 4.63 3.00
CA CYS A 285 -10.58 4.52 1.62
C CYS A 285 -10.66 5.84 0.86
N PHE A 286 -11.69 6.66 1.11
CA PHE A 286 -11.80 8.01 0.56
C PHE A 286 -10.70 8.94 1.07
N ALA A 287 -10.31 8.85 2.34
CA ALA A 287 -9.17 9.62 2.86
C ALA A 287 -7.88 9.27 2.12
N ILE A 288 -7.63 7.99 1.83
CA ILE A 288 -6.49 7.55 1.01
C ILE A 288 -6.60 8.10 -0.43
N LEU A 289 -7.78 8.08 -1.03
CA LEU A 289 -8.02 8.71 -2.35
C LEU A 289 -7.64 10.20 -2.33
N ARG A 290 -8.09 10.94 -1.30
CA ARG A 290 -7.75 12.36 -1.12
C ARG A 290 -6.26 12.58 -0.93
N TYR A 291 -5.60 11.72 -0.18
CA TYR A 291 -4.15 11.75 -0.07
C TYR A 291 -3.46 11.71 -1.43
N PHE A 292 -3.76 10.71 -2.27
CA PHE A 292 -3.15 10.59 -3.60
C PHE A 292 -3.50 11.75 -4.54
N GLN A 293 -4.66 12.38 -4.38
CA GLN A 293 -5.06 13.53 -5.18
C GLN A 293 -4.34 14.83 -4.81
N THR A 294 -3.94 14.98 -3.54
CA THR A 294 -3.50 16.27 -3.00
C THR A 294 -2.05 16.28 -2.53
N ARG A 295 -1.41 15.11 -2.41
CA ARG A 295 -0.02 14.99 -1.93
C ARG A 295 0.95 15.76 -2.83
N ARG A 296 1.94 16.39 -2.21
CA ARG A 296 3.05 17.08 -2.87
C ARG A 296 4.36 16.59 -2.29
N LEU A 297 5.40 16.48 -3.11
CA LEU A 297 6.74 16.13 -2.65
C LEU A 297 7.22 17.18 -1.65
N ILE A 298 7.75 16.76 -0.51
CA ILE A 298 8.34 17.63 0.48
C ILE A 298 9.79 17.89 0.05
N THR A 299 10.10 19.14 -0.30
CA THR A 299 11.46 19.58 -0.54
C THR A 299 12.07 19.98 0.79
N TRP A 300 12.88 19.10 1.37
CA TRP A 300 13.68 19.45 2.54
C TRP A 300 14.79 20.40 2.11
N PRO A 301 15.05 21.52 2.82
CA PRO A 301 16.20 22.34 2.57
C PRO A 301 17.45 21.46 2.64
N SER A 302 18.25 21.44 1.57
CA SER A 302 19.56 20.79 1.62
C SER A 302 20.32 21.40 2.79
N ALA A 303 20.87 20.55 3.67
CA ALA A 303 21.74 21.03 4.73
C ALA A 303 22.80 21.95 4.09
N ARG A 304 22.87 23.21 4.53
CA ARG A 304 23.90 24.13 4.03
C ARG A 304 25.26 23.43 4.21
N PRO A 305 26.14 23.48 3.20
CA PRO A 305 27.50 22.96 3.39
C PRO A 305 28.09 23.68 4.61
N VAL A 306 28.52 22.92 5.60
CA VAL A 306 29.23 23.43 6.75
C VAL A 306 30.52 24.04 6.20
N GLY A 307 30.68 25.39 6.22
CA GLY A 307 31.89 26.04 5.82
C GLY A 307 31.78 27.20 4.81
N LEU A 308 30.58 27.59 4.35
CA LEU A 308 30.47 28.83 3.60
C LEU A 308 30.44 30.04 4.55
N PRO A 309 31.38 31.01 4.45
CA PRO A 309 31.33 32.22 5.26
C PRO A 309 30.05 33.00 5.00
N LEU A 310 29.49 33.59 6.06
CA LEU A 310 28.35 34.50 5.95
C LEU A 310 28.68 35.63 4.96
N PRO A 311 27.75 36.02 4.07
CA PRO A 311 27.92 37.23 3.31
C PRO A 311 28.11 38.40 4.30
N LYS A 312 29.23 39.11 4.17
CA LYS A 312 29.51 40.32 4.93
C LYS A 312 28.41 41.33 4.61
N ALA A 313 27.78 41.85 5.68
CA ALA A 313 26.76 42.88 5.60
C ALA A 313 27.32 44.19 5.00
#